data_5313b3b42012a65e206685607deea1ab
#
_entry.id   5313b3b42012a65e206685607deea1ab
#
_cell.length_a   1.000
_cell.length_b   1.000
_cell.length_c   1.000
_cell.angle_alpha   90.00
_cell.angle_beta   90.00
_cell.angle_gamma   90.00
#
_symmetry.space_group_name_H-M   'P 1'
#
loop_
_entity.id
_entity.type
_entity.pdbx_description
1 polymer ?
#
loop_
_entity_poly.entity_id
_entity_poly.type
_entity_poly.pdbx_seq_one_letter_code
_entity_poly.pdbx_strand_id
1 'polypeptide(L)'
;MDSTPDEILFVGTAEAEHVEMYLKAIWHIKERNEPVKISTIAKMLNVRQPSVVQMLKKLNLQQLVEYNKAGVSLTQSGEDVGSNMMRNSRLLEVLMDSSLTVEIDEEMVCGIAHHMNKQFTNALCTMLNHPRKCPHDHKIPRGECCEKN
;
A
#
# COMPACT_ATOMS: atom_id res chain seq x y z
N MET A 1 -1.75 19.41 -17.66
CA MET A 1 -0.46 19.29 -17.01
C MET A 1 0.57 20.06 -17.77
N ASP A 2 1.09 21.09 -17.17
CA ASP A 2 1.86 22.08 -17.89
C ASP A 2 3.29 22.23 -17.40
N SER A 3 3.81 21.17 -16.79
CA SER A 3 5.22 21.16 -16.42
C SER A 3 6.07 21.14 -17.67
N THR A 4 6.98 22.07 -17.76
CA THR A 4 7.94 22.09 -18.85
C THR A 4 9.08 21.13 -18.54
N PRO A 5 9.86 20.70 -19.52
CA PRO A 5 11.02 19.85 -19.25
C PRO A 5 12.03 20.48 -18.29
N ASP A 6 11.98 21.78 -18.11
CA ASP A 6 12.92 22.48 -17.23
C ASP A 6 12.41 22.62 -15.79
N GLU A 7 11.16 22.24 -15.54
CA GLU A 7 10.61 22.31 -14.20
C GLU A 7 10.87 21.03 -13.44
N ILE A 8 11.35 21.19 -12.20
CA ILE A 8 11.53 20.05 -11.29
C ILE A 8 10.39 20.10 -10.28
N LEU A 9 9.51 19.11 -10.35
CA LEU A 9 8.39 19.02 -9.43
C LEU A 9 8.85 18.39 -8.12
N PHE A 10 8.78 19.14 -7.05
CA PHE A 10 9.06 18.62 -5.72
C PHE A 10 7.83 17.94 -5.14
N VAL A 11 7.95 16.68 -4.79
CA VAL A 11 6.87 15.91 -4.17
C VAL A 11 7.31 15.56 -2.76
N GLY A 12 6.99 16.44 -1.80
CA GLY A 12 7.33 16.23 -0.39
C GLY A 12 6.24 15.44 0.32
N THR A 13 6.28 14.13 0.23
CA THR A 13 5.18 13.28 0.68
C THR A 13 5.56 12.33 1.82
N ALA A 14 6.66 12.59 2.53
CA ALA A 14 7.12 11.68 3.57
C ALA A 14 6.05 11.35 4.60
N GLU A 15 5.24 12.34 5.00
CA GLU A 15 4.16 12.10 5.97
C GLU A 15 3.05 11.24 5.38
N ALA A 16 2.65 11.53 4.16
CA ALA A 16 1.63 10.73 3.47
C ALA A 16 2.11 9.30 3.25
N GLU A 17 3.38 9.13 2.91
CA GLU A 17 3.97 7.81 2.76
C GLU A 17 3.97 7.02 4.07
N HIS A 18 4.23 7.68 5.20
CA HIS A 18 4.16 7.02 6.51
C HIS A 18 2.75 6.54 6.81
N VAL A 19 1.75 7.38 6.55
CA VAL A 19 0.34 7.00 6.71
C VAL A 19 0.02 5.77 5.86
N GLU A 20 0.40 5.80 4.60
CA GLU A 20 0.14 4.69 3.68
C GLU A 20 0.85 3.41 4.10
N MET A 21 2.09 3.52 4.61
CA MET A 21 2.83 2.36 5.10
C MET A 21 2.15 1.69 6.29
N TYR A 22 1.64 2.48 7.22
CA TYR A 22 0.92 1.92 8.37
C TYR A 22 -0.37 1.24 7.95
N LEU A 23 -1.14 1.86 7.05
CA LEU A 23 -2.38 1.27 6.55
C LEU A 23 -2.12 0.00 5.75
N LYS A 24 -1.06 -0.01 4.95
CA LYS A 24 -0.62 -1.19 4.21
C LYS A 24 -0.25 -2.33 5.17
N ALA A 25 0.51 -2.01 6.23
CA ALA A 25 0.93 -3.00 7.21
C ALA A 25 -0.28 -3.59 7.96
N ILE A 26 -1.21 -2.75 8.41
CA ILE A 26 -2.41 -3.21 9.11
C ILE A 26 -3.26 -4.09 8.18
N TRP A 27 -3.43 -3.65 6.94
CA TRP A 27 -4.17 -4.41 5.94
C TRP A 27 -3.54 -5.80 5.73
N HIS A 28 -2.22 -5.86 5.64
CA HIS A 28 -1.49 -7.11 5.43
C HIS A 28 -1.61 -8.05 6.64
N ILE A 29 -1.55 -7.53 7.84
CA ILE A 29 -1.75 -8.32 9.06
C ILE A 29 -3.15 -8.92 9.05
N LYS A 30 -4.14 -8.12 8.70
CA LYS A 30 -5.53 -8.57 8.61
C LYS A 30 -5.71 -9.63 7.53
N GLU A 31 -5.04 -9.47 6.40
CA GLU A 31 -5.07 -10.45 5.29
C GLU A 31 -4.62 -11.84 5.77
N ARG A 32 -3.64 -11.87 6.68
CA ARG A 32 -3.12 -13.12 7.25
C ARG A 32 -4.00 -13.68 8.38
N ASN A 33 -5.13 -13.03 8.65
CA ASN A 33 -6.04 -13.41 9.74
C ASN A 33 -5.36 -13.38 11.11
N GLU A 34 -4.39 -12.49 11.28
CA GLU A 34 -3.71 -12.27 12.54
C GLU A 34 -4.33 -11.09 13.27
N PRO A 35 -4.30 -11.07 14.61
CA PRO A 35 -4.78 -9.91 15.35
C PRO A 35 -3.84 -8.72 15.11
N VAL A 36 -4.42 -7.53 14.99
CA VAL A 36 -3.66 -6.30 14.77
C VAL A 36 -3.19 -5.78 16.13
N LYS A 37 -1.91 -5.97 16.41
CA LYS A 37 -1.28 -5.54 17.66
C LYS A 37 -0.21 -4.50 17.39
N ILE A 38 -0.01 -3.60 18.36
CA ILE A 38 1.05 -2.59 18.29
C ILE A 38 2.41 -3.25 18.05
N SER A 39 2.69 -4.34 18.77
CA SER A 39 3.96 -5.06 18.62
C SER A 39 4.14 -5.64 17.22
N THR A 40 3.07 -6.16 16.61
CA THR A 40 3.13 -6.72 15.26
C THR A 40 3.41 -5.63 14.22
N ILE A 41 2.73 -4.50 14.34
CA ILE A 41 2.95 -3.34 13.46
C ILE A 41 4.39 -2.85 13.60
N ALA A 42 4.86 -2.67 14.83
CA ALA A 42 6.20 -2.17 15.13
C ALA A 42 7.27 -3.07 14.50
N LYS A 43 7.11 -4.37 14.65
CA LYS A 43 8.04 -5.35 14.09
C LYS A 43 8.02 -5.33 12.56
N MET A 44 6.83 -5.30 11.97
CA MET A 44 6.67 -5.31 10.51
C MET A 44 7.29 -4.09 9.86
N LEU A 45 7.14 -2.91 10.47
CA LEU A 45 7.66 -1.66 9.92
C LEU A 45 9.04 -1.29 10.45
N ASN A 46 9.59 -2.10 11.37
CA ASN A 46 10.89 -1.83 12.01
C ASN A 46 10.91 -0.45 12.68
N VAL A 47 9.89 -0.18 13.46
CA VAL A 47 9.76 1.07 14.23
C VAL A 47 9.51 0.73 15.69
N ARG A 48 9.62 1.73 16.55
CA ARG A 48 9.38 1.56 17.99
C ARG A 48 7.89 1.59 18.30
N GLN A 49 7.48 0.84 19.33
CA GLN A 49 6.08 0.78 19.72
C GLN A 49 5.48 2.15 20.07
N PRO A 50 6.18 3.07 20.79
CA PRO A 50 5.62 4.40 21.00
C PRO A 50 5.32 5.17 19.72
N SER A 51 6.14 4.98 18.68
CA SER A 51 5.88 5.59 17.37
C SER A 51 4.61 5.05 16.74
N VAL A 52 4.36 3.74 16.89
CA VAL A 52 3.12 3.11 16.42
C VAL A 52 1.92 3.71 17.13
N VAL A 53 2.00 3.83 18.46
CA VAL A 53 0.90 4.41 19.26
C VAL A 53 0.57 5.83 18.78
N GLN A 54 1.60 6.67 18.59
CA GLN A 54 1.39 8.04 18.12
C GLN A 54 0.73 8.07 16.74
N MET A 55 1.20 7.21 15.83
CA MET A 55 0.61 7.15 14.50
C MET A 55 -0.82 6.64 14.52
N LEU A 56 -1.11 5.64 15.34
CA LEU A 56 -2.48 5.12 15.46
C LEU A 56 -3.45 6.20 15.98
N LYS A 57 -3.00 7.01 16.93
CA LYS A 57 -3.81 8.14 17.42
C LYS A 57 -4.10 9.12 16.29
N LYS A 58 -3.09 9.43 15.48
CA LYS A 58 -3.24 10.31 14.33
C LYS A 58 -4.19 9.73 13.30
N LEU A 59 -4.02 8.45 12.95
CA LEU A 59 -4.89 7.77 11.99
C LEU A 59 -6.32 7.68 12.48
N ASN A 60 -6.51 7.53 13.80
CA ASN A 60 -7.83 7.52 14.40
C ASN A 60 -8.51 8.89 14.25
N LEU A 61 -7.77 9.99 14.46
CA LEU A 61 -8.29 11.33 14.23
C LEU A 61 -8.63 11.59 12.77
N GLN A 62 -7.88 10.99 11.85
CA GLN A 62 -8.12 11.10 10.41
C GLN A 62 -9.20 10.14 9.91
N GLN A 63 -9.80 9.36 10.82
CA GLN A 63 -10.84 8.39 10.49
C GLN A 63 -10.39 7.31 9.49
N LEU A 64 -9.12 6.94 9.57
CA LEU A 64 -8.55 5.86 8.76
C LEU A 64 -8.48 4.55 9.53
N VAL A 65 -8.37 4.63 10.85
CA VAL A 65 -8.48 3.47 11.73
C VAL A 65 -9.40 3.81 12.90
N GLU A 66 -9.90 2.77 13.56
CA GLU A 66 -10.51 2.88 14.88
C GLU A 66 -9.51 2.29 15.87
N TYR A 67 -9.06 3.13 16.80
CA TYR A 67 -8.10 2.72 17.81
C TYR A 67 -8.67 3.02 19.19
N ASN A 68 -9.03 1.98 19.91
CA ASN A 68 -9.64 2.09 21.23
C ASN A 68 -9.27 0.87 22.08
N LYS A 69 -9.94 0.70 23.22
CA LYS A 69 -9.67 -0.41 24.14
C LYS A 69 -9.91 -1.79 23.51
N ALA A 70 -10.76 -1.87 22.50
CA ALA A 70 -11.01 -3.13 21.80
C ALA A 70 -9.89 -3.50 20.83
N GLY A 71 -9.02 -2.56 20.49
CA GLY A 71 -7.89 -2.79 19.60
C GLY A 71 -7.85 -1.83 18.44
N VAL A 72 -7.27 -2.29 17.33
CA VAL A 72 -7.08 -1.51 16.11
C VAL A 72 -7.84 -2.17 14.97
N SER A 73 -8.63 -1.39 14.24
CA SER A 73 -9.29 -1.85 13.03
C SER A 73 -9.27 -0.76 11.97
N LEU A 74 -9.38 -1.17 10.71
CA LEU A 74 -9.44 -0.22 9.59
C LEU A 74 -10.86 0.26 9.41
N THR A 75 -11.02 1.57 9.13
CA THR A 75 -12.27 2.08 8.59
C THR A 75 -12.35 1.70 7.13
N GLN A 76 -13.47 1.97 6.47
CA GLN A 76 -13.56 1.73 5.02
C GLN A 76 -12.51 2.56 4.27
N SER A 77 -12.30 3.82 4.67
CA SER A 77 -11.27 4.66 4.07
C SER A 77 -9.86 4.09 4.26
N GLY A 78 -9.57 3.59 5.46
CA GLY A 78 -8.27 2.95 5.72
C GLY A 78 -8.09 1.65 4.94
N GLU A 79 -9.15 0.87 4.83
CA GLU A 79 -9.16 -0.36 4.03
C GLU A 79 -8.84 -0.06 2.56
N ASP A 80 -9.46 0.98 2.01
CA ASP A 80 -9.25 1.38 0.62
C ASP A 80 -7.79 1.78 0.37
N VAL A 81 -7.21 2.57 1.26
CA VAL A 81 -5.80 2.99 1.12
C VAL A 81 -4.87 1.78 1.23
N GLY A 82 -5.06 0.94 2.24
CA GLY A 82 -4.21 -0.24 2.44
C GLY A 82 -4.30 -1.21 1.27
N SER A 83 -5.50 -1.48 0.80
CA SER A 83 -5.74 -2.35 -0.34
C SER A 83 -5.10 -1.80 -1.61
N ASN A 84 -5.25 -0.49 -1.87
CA ASN A 84 -4.66 0.15 -3.04
C ASN A 84 -3.13 0.08 -3.01
N MET A 85 -2.54 0.32 -1.85
CA MET A 85 -1.09 0.23 -1.70
C MET A 85 -0.59 -1.19 -1.97
N MET A 86 -1.31 -2.18 -1.46
CA MET A 86 -0.94 -3.56 -1.67
C MET A 86 -1.11 -3.97 -3.14
N ARG A 87 -2.19 -3.50 -3.77
CA ARG A 87 -2.41 -3.73 -5.20
C ARG A 87 -1.28 -3.14 -6.04
N ASN A 88 -0.92 -1.88 -5.77
CA ASN A 88 0.19 -1.21 -6.46
C ASN A 88 1.48 -2.02 -6.35
N SER A 89 1.83 -2.43 -5.13
CA SER A 89 3.06 -3.18 -4.88
C SER A 89 3.08 -4.52 -5.61
N ARG A 90 1.99 -5.26 -5.52
CA ARG A 90 1.91 -6.59 -6.12
C ARG A 90 1.89 -6.55 -7.65
N LEU A 91 1.28 -5.53 -8.24
CA LEU A 91 1.33 -5.34 -9.70
C LEU A 91 2.75 -4.99 -10.16
N LEU A 92 3.47 -4.17 -9.39
CA LEU A 92 4.87 -3.86 -9.71
C LEU A 92 5.75 -5.10 -9.65
N GLU A 93 5.52 -5.98 -8.68
CA GLU A 93 6.24 -7.24 -8.60
C GLU A 93 5.99 -8.12 -9.83
N VAL A 94 4.76 -8.18 -10.29
CA VAL A 94 4.42 -8.92 -11.53
C VAL A 94 5.13 -8.31 -12.72
N LEU A 95 5.13 -6.99 -12.83
CA LEU A 95 5.82 -6.28 -13.91
C LEU A 95 7.30 -6.62 -13.94
N MET A 96 7.96 -6.55 -12.79
CA MET A 96 9.39 -6.82 -12.68
C MET A 96 9.73 -8.25 -13.01
N ASP A 97 8.99 -9.19 -12.45
CA ASP A 97 9.26 -10.62 -12.63
C ASP A 97 8.87 -11.13 -14.02
N SER A 98 7.64 -10.84 -14.44
CA SER A 98 7.07 -11.49 -15.63
C SER A 98 7.36 -10.75 -16.94
N SER A 99 7.39 -9.42 -16.89
CA SER A 99 7.53 -8.62 -18.12
C SER A 99 8.94 -8.08 -18.31
N LEU A 100 9.53 -7.56 -17.26
CA LEU A 100 10.88 -6.99 -17.34
C LEU A 100 11.98 -8.02 -17.08
N THR A 101 11.64 -9.14 -16.44
CA THR A 101 12.55 -10.23 -16.07
C THR A 101 13.77 -9.70 -15.30
N VAL A 102 13.48 -8.85 -14.30
CA VAL A 102 14.49 -8.34 -13.37
C VAL A 102 14.15 -8.80 -11.97
N GLU A 103 15.12 -8.76 -11.08
CA GLU A 103 14.90 -9.12 -9.68
C GLU A 103 13.96 -8.13 -9.02
N ILE A 104 13.08 -8.64 -8.15
CA ILE A 104 12.18 -7.79 -7.38
C ILE A 104 13.00 -7.09 -6.29
N ASP A 105 12.99 -5.76 -6.34
CA ASP A 105 13.61 -4.90 -5.33
C ASP A 105 12.49 -4.31 -4.48
N GLU A 106 12.33 -4.85 -3.27
CA GLU A 106 11.21 -4.48 -2.40
C GLU A 106 11.25 -3.00 -2.00
N GLU A 107 12.43 -2.44 -1.83
CA GLU A 107 12.57 -1.02 -1.50
C GLU A 107 12.08 -0.14 -2.66
N MET A 108 12.47 -0.49 -3.88
CA MET A 108 12.04 0.22 -5.08
C MET A 108 10.54 0.06 -5.30
N VAL A 109 10.03 -1.15 -5.13
CA VAL A 109 8.57 -1.41 -5.25
C VAL A 109 7.80 -0.53 -4.28
N CYS A 110 8.23 -0.48 -3.04
CA CYS A 110 7.58 0.35 -2.03
C CYS A 110 7.59 1.83 -2.43
N GLY A 111 8.74 2.34 -2.85
CA GLY A 111 8.86 3.74 -3.26
C GLY A 111 7.97 4.10 -4.44
N ILE A 112 7.96 3.28 -5.46
CA ILE A 112 7.14 3.53 -6.65
C ILE A 112 5.65 3.42 -6.31
N ALA A 113 5.28 2.44 -5.50
CA ALA A 113 3.88 2.19 -5.15
C ALA A 113 3.21 3.41 -4.51
N HIS A 114 3.95 4.19 -3.70
CA HIS A 114 3.42 5.39 -3.07
C HIS A 114 3.04 6.49 -4.06
N HIS A 115 3.58 6.46 -5.27
CA HIS A 115 3.36 7.49 -6.27
C HIS A 115 2.46 7.05 -7.42
N MET A 116 1.95 5.83 -7.37
CA MET A 116 1.03 5.32 -8.39
C MET A 116 -0.38 5.80 -8.14
N ASN A 117 -0.96 6.52 -9.11
CA ASN A 117 -2.36 6.89 -9.04
C ASN A 117 -3.24 5.79 -9.64
N LYS A 118 -4.55 5.91 -9.47
CA LYS A 118 -5.51 4.91 -9.96
C LYS A 118 -5.41 4.67 -11.46
N GLN A 119 -5.25 5.74 -12.23
CA GLN A 119 -5.15 5.63 -13.69
C GLN A 119 -3.95 4.77 -14.09
N PHE A 120 -2.80 5.06 -13.49
CA PHE A 120 -1.58 4.30 -13.77
C PHE A 120 -1.74 2.83 -13.34
N THR A 121 -2.26 2.62 -12.14
CA THR A 121 -2.43 1.27 -11.60
C THR A 121 -3.38 0.44 -12.45
N ASN A 122 -4.50 1.01 -12.88
CA ASN A 122 -5.46 0.31 -13.73
C ASN A 122 -4.87 0.00 -15.10
N ALA A 123 -4.11 0.94 -15.67
CA ALA A 123 -3.44 0.72 -16.96
C ALA A 123 -2.38 -0.39 -16.84
N LEU A 124 -1.61 -0.39 -15.77
CA LEU A 124 -0.62 -1.44 -15.51
C LEU A 124 -1.30 -2.80 -15.35
N CYS A 125 -2.35 -2.86 -14.57
CA CYS A 125 -3.13 -4.09 -14.37
C CYS A 125 -3.66 -4.62 -15.69
N THR A 126 -4.21 -3.75 -16.54
CA THR A 126 -4.73 -4.11 -17.87
C THR A 126 -3.61 -4.62 -18.76
N MET A 127 -2.48 -3.93 -18.80
CA MET A 127 -1.33 -4.35 -19.59
C MET A 127 -0.84 -5.74 -19.18
N LEU A 128 -0.88 -6.05 -17.89
CA LEU A 128 -0.46 -7.34 -17.34
C LEU A 128 -1.57 -8.40 -17.43
N ASN A 129 -2.68 -8.08 -18.05
CA ASN A 129 -3.83 -8.98 -18.24
C ASN A 129 -4.50 -9.37 -16.92
N HIS A 130 -4.67 -8.39 -16.03
CA HIS A 130 -5.38 -8.52 -14.76
C HIS A 130 -4.90 -9.70 -13.92
N PRO A 131 -3.60 -9.73 -13.55
CA PRO A 131 -3.07 -10.86 -12.79
C PRO A 131 -3.78 -10.98 -11.45
N ARG A 132 -3.98 -12.20 -11.00
CA ARG A 132 -4.69 -12.47 -9.74
C ARG A 132 -3.75 -12.68 -8.57
N LYS A 133 -2.50 -13.04 -8.84
CA LYS A 133 -1.50 -13.30 -7.82
C LYS A 133 -0.15 -12.70 -8.22
N CYS A 134 0.60 -12.28 -7.22
CA CYS A 134 1.96 -11.81 -7.40
C CYS A 134 2.95 -13.00 -7.40
N PRO A 135 4.23 -12.78 -7.73
CA PRO A 135 5.23 -13.86 -7.73
C PRO A 135 5.41 -14.54 -6.37
N HIS A 136 5.04 -13.87 -5.27
CA HIS A 136 5.08 -14.45 -3.93
C HIS A 136 3.80 -15.19 -3.57
N ASP A 137 2.92 -15.43 -4.54
CA ASP A 137 1.66 -16.17 -4.40
C ASP A 137 0.61 -15.46 -3.52
N HIS A 138 0.72 -14.15 -3.38
CA HIS A 138 -0.29 -13.35 -2.69
C HIS A 138 -1.33 -12.84 -3.68
N LYS A 139 -2.59 -12.83 -3.28
CA LYS A 139 -3.66 -12.31 -4.11
C LYS A 139 -3.49 -10.82 -4.36
N ILE A 140 -3.74 -10.41 -5.59
CA ILE A 140 -3.72 -8.99 -5.96
C ILE A 140 -5.14 -8.46 -5.79
N PRO A 141 -5.35 -7.43 -4.92
CA PRO A 141 -6.68 -6.85 -4.77
C PRO A 141 -7.23 -6.39 -6.12
N ARG A 142 -8.51 -6.68 -6.37
CA ARG A 142 -9.16 -6.33 -7.63
C ARG A 142 -9.47 -4.84 -7.67
N GLY A 143 -9.40 -4.25 -8.85
CA GLY A 143 -9.73 -2.86 -9.07
C GLY A 143 -10.86 -2.71 -10.09
N GLU A 144 -11.22 -1.48 -10.38
CA GLU A 144 -12.30 -1.18 -11.33
C GLU A 144 -12.08 -1.81 -12.70
N CYS A 145 -10.84 -1.83 -13.18
CA CYS A 145 -10.50 -2.42 -14.48
C CYS A 145 -10.75 -3.93 -14.53
N CYS A 146 -10.89 -4.57 -13.35
CA CYS A 146 -11.07 -6.02 -13.25
C CYS A 146 -12.53 -6.44 -13.16
N GLU A 147 -13.45 -5.52 -12.92
CA GLU A 147 -14.86 -5.84 -12.64
C GLU A 147 -15.61 -6.44 -13.84
N LYS A 148 -15.09 -6.25 -15.01
CA LYS A 148 -15.74 -6.74 -16.23
C LYS A 148 -15.33 -8.16 -16.61
N ASN A 149 -14.56 -8.82 -15.78
CA ASN A 149 -14.08 -10.16 -16.05
C ASN A 149 -14.68 -11.20 -15.10
#